data_4c55cb2afe9ef802775d31586c4c7f9b
#
_entry.id   4c55cb2afe9ef802775d31586c4c7f9b
#
_cell.length_a   1.000
_cell.length_b   1.000
_cell.length_c   1.000
_cell.angle_alpha   90.00
_cell.angle_beta   90.00
_cell.angle_gamma   90.00
#
_symmetry.space_group_name_H-M   'P 1'
#
loop_
_entity.id
_entity.type
_entity.pdbx_description
1 polymer ?
#
loop_
_entity_poly.entity_id
_entity_poly.type
_entity_poly.pdbx_seq_one_letter_code
_entity_poly.pdbx_strand_id
1 'polypeptide(L)'
;SGLKWDISDSLCKLSTGLSVSQRSLYTNGELYQYTVTRPVILNGIPNLVNRDDMARRVISLHLDKIPDEKNGKGISEVKRNFAKDNAEILGGLLDALVACHRNIDTIKIGETRGFNEVTKWVEAAAEHLGWEPGEFTRIYNENRIAGTGYLVETNYLARTIMKTLAHLKDKGQPAFF
;
A
#
# COMPACT_ATOMS: atom_id res chain seq x y z
N SER A 1 1.64 12.61 -13.90
CA SER A 1 1.14 11.48 -14.70
C SER A 1 1.29 10.20 -13.89
N GLY A 2 0.18 9.60 -13.48
CA GLY A 2 0.16 8.33 -12.76
C GLY A 2 0.23 7.14 -13.71
N LEU A 3 -0.04 5.94 -13.20
CA LEU A 3 -0.09 4.71 -14.00
C LEU A 3 -1.21 4.78 -15.04
N LYS A 4 -0.99 4.17 -16.19
CA LYS A 4 -2.04 3.97 -17.21
C LYS A 4 -3.14 3.08 -16.63
N TRP A 5 -4.36 3.26 -17.12
CA TRP A 5 -5.54 2.59 -16.59
C TRP A 5 -5.44 1.07 -16.62
N ASP A 6 -4.99 0.51 -17.74
CA ASP A 6 -4.80 -0.92 -17.96
C ASP A 6 -3.78 -1.55 -17.01
N ILE A 7 -2.68 -0.83 -16.74
CA ILE A 7 -1.65 -1.26 -15.78
C ILE A 7 -2.20 -1.21 -14.37
N SER A 8 -2.88 -0.13 -13.98
CA SER A 8 -3.49 0.00 -12.67
C SER A 8 -4.52 -1.11 -12.41
N ASP A 9 -5.38 -1.41 -13.39
CA ASP A 9 -6.36 -2.49 -13.32
C ASP A 9 -5.70 -3.88 -13.16
N SER A 10 -4.66 -4.13 -13.94
CA SER A 10 -3.88 -5.38 -13.86
C SER A 10 -3.22 -5.57 -12.50
N LEU A 11 -2.68 -4.51 -11.91
CA LEU A 11 -2.08 -4.54 -10.57
C LEU A 11 -3.12 -4.78 -9.49
N CYS A 12 -4.29 -4.14 -9.59
CA CYS A 12 -5.42 -4.39 -8.68
C CYS A 12 -5.87 -5.86 -8.73
N LYS A 13 -6.00 -6.42 -9.93
CA LYS A 13 -6.35 -7.84 -10.12
C LYS A 13 -5.26 -8.77 -9.58
N LEU A 14 -4.00 -8.45 -9.80
CA LEU A 14 -2.87 -9.25 -9.32
C LEU A 14 -2.80 -9.29 -7.79
N SER A 15 -3.17 -8.19 -7.11
CA SER A 15 -3.17 -8.12 -5.65
C SER A 15 -4.31 -8.89 -4.97
N THR A 16 -5.43 -9.09 -5.67
CA THR A 16 -6.64 -9.71 -5.12
C THR A 16 -6.97 -11.09 -5.70
N GLY A 17 -6.23 -11.53 -6.68
CA GLY A 17 -6.43 -12.76 -7.41
C GLY A 17 -6.85 -12.51 -8.86
N LEU A 18 -5.89 -12.70 -9.76
CA LEU A 18 -6.12 -12.66 -11.20
C LEU A 18 -6.38 -14.08 -11.70
N SER A 19 -7.58 -14.34 -12.18
CA SER A 19 -7.86 -15.57 -12.92
C SER A 19 -7.53 -15.36 -14.39
N VAL A 20 -6.58 -16.14 -14.88
CA VAL A 20 -6.18 -16.16 -16.28
C VAL A 20 -6.67 -17.45 -16.90
N SER A 21 -7.47 -17.31 -17.97
CA SER A 21 -7.91 -18.43 -18.78
C SER A 21 -7.16 -18.40 -20.10
N GLN A 22 -6.45 -19.46 -20.41
CA GLN A 22 -5.75 -19.61 -21.67
C GLN A 22 -6.15 -20.92 -22.34
N ARG A 23 -6.40 -20.86 -23.65
CA ARG A 23 -6.62 -22.12 -24.41
C ARG A 23 -5.33 -22.91 -24.43
N SER A 24 -5.44 -24.20 -24.09
CA SER A 24 -4.34 -25.13 -24.27
C SER A 24 -4.05 -25.28 -25.78
N LEU A 25 -2.80 -25.04 -26.16
CA LEU A 25 -2.36 -25.29 -27.53
C LEU A 25 -2.43 -26.80 -27.80
N TYR A 26 -3.07 -27.17 -28.90
CA TYR A 26 -3.22 -28.56 -29.37
C TYR A 26 -4.29 -29.44 -28.68
N THR A 27 -5.21 -28.85 -27.88
CA THR A 27 -6.36 -29.58 -27.34
C THR A 27 -7.67 -28.93 -27.75
N ASN A 28 -8.63 -29.76 -28.21
CA ASN A 28 -9.96 -29.28 -28.60
C ASN A 28 -10.78 -28.95 -27.35
N GLY A 29 -10.75 -27.67 -26.90
CA GLY A 29 -11.73 -27.15 -25.97
C GLY A 29 -11.32 -27.08 -24.49
N GLU A 30 -10.13 -27.50 -24.10
CA GLU A 30 -9.70 -27.37 -22.71
C GLU A 30 -9.19 -25.95 -22.42
N LEU A 31 -9.84 -25.26 -21.46
CA LEU A 31 -9.40 -24.01 -20.89
C LEU A 31 -8.53 -24.31 -19.68
N TYR A 32 -7.26 -23.92 -19.76
CA TYR A 32 -6.41 -23.88 -18.58
C TYR A 32 -6.67 -22.61 -17.80
N GLN A 33 -7.20 -22.74 -16.60
CA GLN A 33 -7.49 -21.62 -15.72
C GLN A 33 -6.58 -21.69 -14.50
N TYR A 34 -5.88 -20.60 -14.24
CA TYR A 34 -5.08 -20.47 -13.03
C TYR A 34 -5.31 -19.11 -12.37
N THR A 35 -5.27 -19.09 -11.05
CA THR A 35 -5.41 -17.88 -10.26
C THR A 35 -4.05 -17.51 -9.69
N VAL A 36 -3.65 -16.28 -9.88
CA VAL A 36 -2.38 -15.74 -9.41
C VAL A 36 -2.66 -14.56 -8.48
N THR A 37 -2.09 -14.61 -7.28
CA THR A 37 -2.03 -13.48 -6.34
C THR A 37 -0.56 -13.21 -6.04
N ARG A 38 -0.11 -11.97 -6.23
CA ARG A 38 1.28 -11.58 -5.98
C ARG A 38 1.34 -10.18 -5.40
N PRO A 39 2.14 -9.97 -4.34
CA PRO A 39 2.50 -8.64 -3.90
C PRO A 39 3.41 -7.98 -4.94
N VAL A 40 3.26 -6.67 -5.11
CA VAL A 40 4.04 -5.88 -6.06
C VAL A 40 4.60 -4.66 -5.35
N ILE A 41 5.88 -4.40 -5.53
CA ILE A 41 6.52 -3.16 -5.06
C ILE A 41 6.73 -2.26 -6.27
N LEU A 42 6.20 -1.05 -6.20
CA LEU A 42 6.38 -0.02 -7.23
C LEU A 42 7.27 1.09 -6.69
N ASN A 43 8.16 1.58 -7.52
CA ASN A 43 8.99 2.73 -7.22
C ASN A 43 8.84 3.78 -8.33
N GLY A 44 8.75 5.05 -7.95
CA GLY A 44 8.63 6.15 -8.89
C GLY A 44 8.66 7.50 -8.21
N ILE A 45 9.08 8.53 -8.96
CA ILE A 45 9.12 9.92 -8.47
C ILE A 45 7.71 10.52 -8.35
N PRO A 46 6.84 10.41 -9.37
CA PRO A 46 5.48 10.92 -9.25
C PRO A 46 4.61 9.99 -8.41
N ASN A 47 3.51 10.50 -7.87
CA ASN A 47 2.50 9.65 -7.26
C ASN A 47 1.92 8.71 -8.34
N LEU A 48 2.13 7.42 -8.14
CA LEU A 48 1.69 6.37 -9.05
C LEU A 48 0.21 6.03 -8.88
N VAL A 49 -0.34 6.33 -7.70
CA VAL A 49 -1.72 6.03 -7.33
C VAL A 49 -2.63 7.18 -7.77
N ASN A 50 -3.36 6.97 -8.85
CA ASN A 50 -4.26 7.95 -9.43
C ASN A 50 -5.72 7.50 -9.49
N ARG A 51 -6.06 6.36 -8.84
CA ARG A 51 -7.39 5.77 -8.80
C ARG A 51 -7.75 5.29 -7.39
N ASP A 52 -9.01 5.45 -7.01
CA ASP A 52 -9.51 5.08 -5.68
C ASP A 52 -9.44 3.57 -5.41
N ASP A 53 -9.72 2.74 -6.40
CA ASP A 53 -9.64 1.28 -6.29
C ASP A 53 -8.19 0.80 -6.02
N MET A 54 -7.21 1.44 -6.63
CA MET A 54 -5.80 1.18 -6.36
C MET A 54 -5.38 1.76 -5.00
N ALA A 55 -5.84 2.96 -4.64
CA ALA A 55 -5.55 3.59 -3.35
C ALA A 55 -5.98 2.71 -2.16
N ARG A 56 -6.99 1.87 -2.35
CA ARG A 56 -7.45 0.92 -1.32
C ARG A 56 -6.59 -0.33 -1.19
N ARG A 57 -5.65 -0.56 -2.11
CA ARG A 57 -4.83 -1.78 -2.22
C ARG A 57 -3.34 -1.54 -2.12
N VAL A 58 -2.94 -0.32 -1.77
CA VAL A 58 -1.53 0.04 -1.65
C VAL A 58 -1.21 0.55 -0.24
N ILE A 59 0.03 0.34 0.13
CA ILE A 59 0.69 1.04 1.24
C ILE A 59 1.70 1.97 0.59
N SER A 60 1.50 3.28 0.74
CA SER A 60 2.39 4.28 0.16
C SER A 60 3.51 4.60 1.15
N LEU A 61 4.74 4.41 0.71
CA LEU A 61 5.94 4.80 1.48
C LEU A 61 6.53 6.05 0.84
N HIS A 62 6.64 7.10 1.62
CA HIS A 62 7.32 8.32 1.21
C HIS A 62 8.74 8.31 1.75
N LEU A 63 9.72 8.43 0.86
CA LEU A 63 11.12 8.51 1.23
C LEU A 63 11.58 9.96 1.08
N ASP A 64 12.09 10.52 2.16
CA ASP A 64 12.66 11.85 2.15
C ASP A 64 13.95 11.91 1.33
N LYS A 65 14.28 13.12 0.87
CA LYS A 65 15.56 13.36 0.20
C LYS A 65 16.70 13.07 1.18
N ILE A 66 17.69 12.31 0.72
CA ILE A 66 18.91 12.10 1.49
C ILE A 66 19.62 13.45 1.67
N PRO A 67 19.93 13.88 2.90
CA PRO A 67 20.67 15.12 3.14
C PRO A 67 22.01 15.11 2.39
N ASP A 68 22.39 16.24 1.81
CA ASP A 68 23.59 16.35 0.97
C ASP A 68 24.87 15.97 1.72
N GLU A 69 24.92 16.18 3.04
CA GLU A 69 26.03 15.77 3.93
C GLU A 69 26.18 14.24 4.05
N LYS A 70 25.11 13.47 3.80
CA LYS A 70 25.07 12.01 3.83
C LYS A 70 25.07 11.39 2.42
N ASN A 71 25.14 12.22 1.41
CA ASN A 71 25.00 11.84 0.00
C ASN A 71 26.35 11.37 -0.55
N GLY A 72 26.85 10.25 -0.05
CA GLY A 72 28.19 9.81 -0.44
C GLY A 72 28.36 8.32 -0.67
N LYS A 73 27.35 7.50 -0.36
CA LYS A 73 27.49 6.05 -0.57
C LYS A 73 27.18 5.68 -2.01
N GLY A 74 28.18 5.26 -2.75
CA GLY A 74 27.99 4.69 -4.06
C GLY A 74 27.17 3.39 -4.01
N ILE A 75 26.46 3.06 -5.10
CA ILE A 75 25.61 1.87 -5.18
C ILE A 75 26.39 0.56 -4.87
N SER A 76 27.67 0.52 -5.22
CA SER A 76 28.56 -0.61 -4.92
C SER A 76 28.81 -0.79 -3.42
N GLU A 77 28.88 0.31 -2.68
CA GLU A 77 29.04 0.29 -1.23
C GLU A 77 27.72 -0.18 -0.56
N VAL A 78 26.59 0.33 -1.01
CA VAL A 78 25.27 -0.09 -0.52
C VAL A 78 25.07 -1.59 -0.74
N LYS A 79 25.40 -2.10 -1.94
CA LYS A 79 25.31 -3.54 -2.24
C LYS A 79 26.24 -4.38 -1.36
N ARG A 80 27.45 -3.91 -1.12
CA ARG A 80 28.42 -4.61 -0.26
C ARG A 80 27.95 -4.66 1.20
N ASN A 81 27.41 -3.56 1.72
CA ASN A 81 26.87 -3.51 3.08
C ASN A 81 25.64 -4.43 3.19
N PHE A 82 24.71 -4.36 2.25
CA PHE A 82 23.56 -5.25 2.19
C PHE A 82 23.96 -6.73 2.15
N ALA A 83 25.03 -7.08 1.39
CA ALA A 83 25.51 -8.46 1.33
C ALA A 83 26.08 -8.97 2.67
N LYS A 84 26.55 -8.08 3.55
CA LYS A 84 26.97 -8.45 4.90
C LYS A 84 25.78 -8.67 5.84
N ASP A 85 24.77 -7.82 5.72
CA ASP A 85 23.70 -7.71 6.70
C ASP A 85 22.45 -8.49 6.29
N ASN A 86 22.40 -9.04 5.06
CA ASN A 86 21.20 -9.68 4.49
C ASN A 86 20.71 -10.88 5.30
N ALA A 87 21.62 -11.63 5.93
CA ALA A 87 21.24 -12.77 6.77
C ALA A 87 20.54 -12.32 8.05
N GLU A 88 21.03 -11.24 8.68
CA GLU A 88 20.41 -10.65 9.87
C GLU A 88 19.07 -10.01 9.55
N ILE A 89 19.00 -9.30 8.41
CA ILE A 89 17.72 -8.72 7.91
C ILE A 89 16.69 -9.82 7.68
N LEU A 90 17.08 -10.90 7.01
CA LEU A 90 16.18 -12.04 6.80
C LEU A 90 15.77 -12.69 8.11
N GLY A 91 16.71 -12.86 9.05
CA GLY A 91 16.44 -13.37 10.40
C GLY A 91 15.37 -12.53 11.11
N GLY A 92 15.55 -11.22 11.15
CA GLY A 92 14.55 -10.31 11.75
C GLY A 92 13.17 -10.37 11.11
N LEU A 93 13.10 -10.52 9.78
CA LEU A 93 11.82 -10.72 9.08
C LEU A 93 11.16 -12.05 9.44
N LEU A 94 11.94 -13.12 9.57
CA LEU A 94 11.41 -14.42 9.96
C LEU A 94 10.97 -14.43 11.43
N ASP A 95 11.68 -13.75 12.31
CA ASP A 95 11.29 -13.61 13.71
C ASP A 95 9.98 -12.82 13.85
N ALA A 96 9.81 -11.74 13.07
CA ALA A 96 8.54 -11.01 12.99
C ALA A 96 7.41 -11.91 12.49
N LEU A 97 7.65 -12.75 11.49
CA LEU A 97 6.67 -13.71 10.98
C LEU A 97 6.27 -14.75 12.03
N VAL A 98 7.24 -15.25 12.81
CA VAL A 98 6.98 -16.15 13.95
C VAL A 98 6.12 -15.46 15.00
N ALA A 99 6.41 -14.20 15.32
CA ALA A 99 5.59 -13.41 16.25
C ALA A 99 4.16 -13.22 15.72
N CYS A 100 3.99 -12.95 14.43
CA CYS A 100 2.67 -12.91 13.78
C CYS A 100 1.90 -14.22 14.01
N HIS A 101 2.51 -15.36 13.69
CA HIS A 101 1.87 -16.66 13.84
C HIS A 101 1.46 -16.98 15.28
N ARG A 102 2.24 -16.54 16.24
CA ARG A 102 1.92 -16.77 17.66
C ARG A 102 0.73 -15.95 18.14
N ASN A 103 0.59 -14.73 17.62
CA ASN A 103 -0.33 -13.74 18.19
C ASN A 103 -1.59 -13.53 17.33
N ILE A 104 -1.61 -14.00 16.07
CA ILE A 104 -2.66 -13.69 15.07
C ILE A 104 -4.08 -14.00 15.56
N ASP A 105 -4.26 -15.07 16.34
CA ASP A 105 -5.57 -15.49 16.82
C ASP A 105 -6.05 -14.70 18.04
N THR A 106 -5.14 -14.03 18.75
CA THR A 106 -5.43 -13.30 19.99
C THR A 106 -5.54 -11.79 19.74
N ILE A 107 -4.92 -11.28 18.67
CA ILE A 107 -4.87 -9.85 18.38
C ILE A 107 -6.25 -9.31 17.97
N LYS A 108 -6.63 -8.20 18.55
CA LYS A 108 -7.81 -7.42 18.15
C LYS A 108 -7.34 -6.13 17.50
N ILE A 109 -7.75 -5.92 16.27
CA ILE A 109 -7.50 -4.68 15.56
C ILE A 109 -8.69 -3.73 15.70
N GLY A 110 -8.41 -2.43 15.70
CA GLY A 110 -9.43 -1.39 15.59
C GLY A 110 -10.05 -1.34 14.19
N GLU A 111 -10.88 -0.34 13.95
CA GLU A 111 -11.44 -0.10 12.62
C GLU A 111 -10.32 0.20 11.63
N THR A 112 -10.33 -0.53 10.53
CA THR A 112 -9.41 -0.33 9.40
C THR A 112 -10.18 0.06 8.15
N ARG A 113 -9.56 0.86 7.31
CA ARG A 113 -10.16 1.33 6.04
C ARG A 113 -9.80 0.46 4.83
N GLY A 114 -9.49 -0.79 5.03
CA GLY A 114 -9.09 -1.76 4.01
C GLY A 114 -8.06 -2.74 4.56
N PHE A 115 -7.59 -3.67 3.78
CA PHE A 115 -6.57 -4.68 4.12
C PHE A 115 -6.57 -5.17 5.59
N ASN A 116 -7.76 -5.49 6.12
CA ASN A 116 -7.91 -5.92 7.51
C ASN A 116 -6.98 -7.08 7.86
N GLU A 117 -6.85 -8.04 6.96
CA GLU A 117 -5.95 -9.19 7.15
C GLU A 117 -4.49 -8.74 7.27
N VAL A 118 -4.02 -7.89 6.37
CA VAL A 118 -2.65 -7.36 6.43
C VAL A 118 -2.42 -6.58 7.72
N THR A 119 -3.36 -5.72 8.08
CA THR A 119 -3.30 -4.95 9.33
C THR A 119 -3.22 -5.89 10.54
N LYS A 120 -4.06 -6.92 10.57
CA LYS A 120 -4.06 -7.91 11.66
C LYS A 120 -2.71 -8.64 11.77
N TRP A 121 -2.13 -9.05 10.64
CA TRP A 121 -0.82 -9.70 10.62
C TRP A 121 0.28 -8.77 11.14
N VAL A 122 0.32 -7.53 10.71
CA VAL A 122 1.37 -6.58 11.14
C VAL A 122 1.20 -6.22 12.62
N GLU A 123 -0.03 -5.97 13.08
CA GLU A 123 -0.29 -5.70 14.50
C GLU A 123 0.07 -6.91 15.39
N ALA A 124 -0.08 -8.13 14.88
CA ALA A 124 0.33 -9.33 15.61
C ALA A 124 1.86 -9.41 15.83
N ALA A 125 2.65 -8.71 15.03
CA ALA A 125 4.09 -8.58 15.21
C ALA A 125 4.51 -7.27 15.90
N ALA A 126 3.59 -6.35 16.21
CA ALA A 126 3.90 -4.99 16.66
C ALA A 126 4.85 -4.97 17.86
N GLU A 127 4.57 -5.75 18.91
CA GLU A 127 5.42 -5.86 20.09
C GLU A 127 6.85 -6.32 19.74
N HIS A 128 6.98 -7.31 18.86
CA HIS A 128 8.29 -7.81 18.41
C HIS A 128 9.05 -6.75 17.61
N LEU A 129 8.33 -5.92 16.85
CA LEU A 129 8.90 -4.81 16.08
C LEU A 129 9.17 -3.56 16.93
N GLY A 130 8.85 -3.60 18.23
CA GLY A 130 9.01 -2.46 19.14
C GLY A 130 7.98 -1.36 18.91
N TRP A 131 6.82 -1.68 18.36
CA TRP A 131 5.72 -0.76 18.13
C TRP A 131 4.64 -0.89 19.22
N GLU A 132 3.96 0.21 19.49
CA GLU A 132 2.80 0.20 20.37
C GLU A 132 1.59 -0.49 19.70
N PRO A 133 0.77 -1.19 20.47
CA PRO A 133 -0.45 -1.80 19.94
C PRO A 133 -1.35 -0.77 19.24
N GLY A 134 -1.73 -1.04 18.00
CA GLY A 134 -2.55 -0.14 17.18
C GLY A 134 -1.77 0.94 16.43
N GLU A 135 -0.47 1.01 16.59
CA GLU A 135 0.38 2.00 15.92
C GLU A 135 0.36 1.83 14.41
N PHE A 136 0.53 0.62 13.90
CA PHE A 136 0.44 0.36 12.47
C PHE A 136 -0.95 0.70 11.92
N THR A 137 -2.02 0.32 12.64
CA THR A 137 -3.40 0.63 12.24
C THR A 137 -3.61 2.13 12.09
N ARG A 138 -3.12 2.93 13.03
CA ARG A 138 -3.17 4.39 12.99
C ARG A 138 -2.42 4.93 11.76
N ILE A 139 -1.16 4.55 11.60
CA ILE A 139 -0.32 5.01 10.49
C ILE A 139 -0.92 4.58 9.14
N TYR A 140 -1.43 3.37 9.03
CA TYR A 140 -2.07 2.87 7.83
C TYR A 140 -3.33 3.68 7.47
N ASN A 141 -4.17 3.98 8.45
CA ASN A 141 -5.37 4.79 8.24
C ASN A 141 -5.01 6.23 7.82
N GLU A 142 -3.99 6.84 8.43
CA GLU A 142 -3.47 8.16 8.04
C GLU A 142 -2.91 8.15 6.62
N ASN A 143 -2.15 7.14 6.26
CA ASN A 143 -1.60 6.94 4.93
C ASN A 143 -2.71 6.86 3.86
N ARG A 144 -3.79 6.18 4.18
CA ARG A 144 -4.96 6.09 3.30
C ARG A 144 -5.70 7.41 3.15
N ILE A 145 -5.86 8.16 4.23
CA ILE A 145 -6.48 9.49 4.19
C ILE A 145 -5.65 10.42 3.30
N ALA A 146 -4.32 10.41 3.48
CA ALA A 146 -3.41 11.21 2.65
C ALA A 146 -3.49 10.82 1.16
N GLY A 147 -3.52 9.52 0.84
CA GLY A 147 -3.69 9.02 -0.53
C GLY A 147 -5.02 9.44 -1.16
N THR A 148 -6.12 9.37 -0.41
CA THR A 148 -7.44 9.82 -0.88
C THR A 148 -7.48 11.35 -1.04
N GLY A 149 -6.88 12.09 -0.12
CA GLY A 149 -6.78 13.56 -0.21
C GLY A 149 -6.11 14.01 -1.50
N TYR A 150 -5.01 13.37 -1.87
CA TYR A 150 -4.33 13.65 -3.15
C TYR A 150 -5.24 13.43 -4.37
N LEU A 151 -6.05 12.35 -4.38
CA LEU A 151 -7.00 12.10 -5.47
C LEU A 151 -8.08 13.19 -5.58
N VAL A 152 -8.57 13.69 -4.46
CA VAL A 152 -9.52 14.80 -4.41
C VAL A 152 -8.89 16.09 -4.92
N GLU A 153 -7.66 16.40 -4.50
CA GLU A 153 -6.94 17.60 -4.93
C GLU A 153 -6.62 17.61 -6.43
N THR A 154 -6.33 16.45 -7.01
CA THR A 154 -6.04 16.31 -8.44
C THR A 154 -7.29 16.27 -9.32
N ASN A 155 -8.46 15.98 -8.74
CA ASN A 155 -9.73 15.97 -9.45
C ASN A 155 -10.35 17.39 -9.44
N TYR A 156 -10.44 18.01 -10.63
CA TYR A 156 -10.95 19.37 -10.77
C TYR A 156 -12.37 19.55 -10.19
N LEU A 157 -13.27 18.61 -10.48
CA LEU A 157 -14.66 18.66 -10.00
C LEU A 157 -14.71 18.54 -8.48
N ALA A 158 -14.04 17.53 -7.90
CA ALA A 158 -14.00 17.33 -6.46
C ALA A 158 -13.41 18.54 -5.74
N ARG A 159 -12.30 19.10 -6.26
CA ARG A 159 -11.68 20.32 -5.70
C ARG A 159 -12.63 21.52 -5.76
N THR A 160 -13.39 21.67 -6.84
CA THR A 160 -14.37 22.76 -6.97
C THR A 160 -15.50 22.60 -5.96
N ILE A 161 -16.05 21.40 -5.82
CA ILE A 161 -17.09 21.09 -4.82
C ILE A 161 -16.58 21.39 -3.41
N MET A 162 -15.38 20.92 -3.05
CA MET A 162 -14.80 21.15 -1.72
C MET A 162 -14.61 22.66 -1.42
N LYS A 163 -14.14 23.43 -2.41
CA LYS A 163 -14.01 24.89 -2.27
C LYS A 163 -15.38 25.57 -2.07
N THR A 164 -16.39 25.13 -2.81
CA THR A 164 -17.76 25.67 -2.67
C THR A 164 -18.34 25.36 -1.30
N LEU A 165 -18.16 24.10 -0.81
CA LEU A 165 -18.60 23.69 0.52
C LEU A 165 -17.91 24.48 1.63
N ALA A 166 -16.62 24.69 1.54
CA ALA A 166 -15.87 25.51 2.49
C ALA A 166 -16.40 26.94 2.52
N HIS A 167 -16.64 27.55 1.37
CA HIS A 167 -17.21 28.90 1.27
C HIS A 167 -18.64 29.02 1.83
N LEU A 168 -19.49 28.01 1.61
CA LEU A 168 -20.83 27.95 2.20
C LEU A 168 -20.79 27.82 3.72
N LYS A 169 -19.88 26.99 4.23
CA LYS A 169 -19.67 26.83 5.67
C LYS A 169 -19.22 28.14 6.34
N ASP A 170 -18.29 28.87 5.72
CA ASP A 170 -17.84 30.19 6.22
C ASP A 170 -18.96 31.21 6.25
N LYS A 171 -19.95 31.08 5.35
CA LYS A 171 -21.15 31.94 5.32
C LYS A 171 -22.27 31.46 6.25
N GLY A 172 -22.07 30.40 7.02
CA GLY A 172 -23.10 29.85 7.91
C GLY A 172 -24.29 29.25 7.19
N GLN A 173 -24.17 28.94 5.89
CA GLN A 173 -25.22 28.30 5.12
C GLN A 173 -25.16 26.80 5.26
N PRO A 174 -26.29 26.08 5.48
CA PRO A 174 -26.30 24.64 5.56
C PRO A 174 -25.90 24.03 4.21
N ALA A 175 -24.92 23.14 4.22
CA ALA A 175 -24.67 22.26 3.08
C ALA A 175 -25.72 21.16 3.08
N PHE A 176 -26.69 21.25 2.19
CA PHE A 176 -27.67 20.19 1.99
C PHE A 176 -27.05 19.10 1.12
N PHE A 177 -26.99 17.89 1.65
CA PHE A 177 -26.86 16.62 0.93
C PHE A 177 -27.95 15.68 1.39
#